data_a8272abf0b5c8520139915b1aa08662f
#
_entry.id   a8272abf0b5c8520139915b1aa08662f
#
_cell.length_a   1.000
_cell.length_b   1.000
_cell.length_c   1.000
_cell.angle_alpha   90.00
_cell.angle_beta   90.00
_cell.angle_gamma   90.00
#
_symmetry.space_group_name_H-M   'P 1'
#
loop_
_entity.id
_entity.type
_entity.pdbx_description
1 polymer ?
#
loop_
_entity_poly.entity_id
_entity_poly.type
_entity_poly.pdbx_seq_one_letter_code
_entity_poly.pdbx_strand_id
1 'polypeptide(L)'
;GLGVPGKSISAFVRPVKGGIHPREAADHHAERAGGILAQLLDEEVDIDEVKAIAFSQGPGLGPCLRIGASVARSLATKLDVPLVGVNHCVAHIEVGRERCGCDDPVLLYASGGNTQVIARLDGRYRVLGETLDIGIGNMLDKFAREQGIPFPGGPKIEQLANQWLEEHPDASLEGLDLPYAVQGLDLAFSGILNAALNLVER
;
A
#
# COMPACT_ATOMS: atom_id res chain seq x y z
N GLY A 1 24.07 -6.49 -3.38
CA GLY A 1 22.78 -5.81 -3.29
C GLY A 1 21.85 -6.30 -4.39
N LEU A 2 20.64 -6.73 -4.01
CA LEU A 2 19.62 -7.07 -5.01
C LEU A 2 19.13 -5.74 -5.64
N GLY A 3 19.75 -5.32 -6.73
CA GLY A 3 19.20 -4.28 -7.58
C GLY A 3 17.88 -4.75 -8.17
N VAL A 4 16.86 -3.90 -8.25
CA VAL A 4 15.68 -4.13 -9.10
C VAL A 4 16.06 -3.55 -10.46
N PRO A 5 16.44 -4.37 -11.43
CA PRO A 5 17.06 -3.88 -12.66
C PRO A 5 16.09 -3.12 -13.57
N GLY A 6 14.80 -3.29 -13.45
CA GLY A 6 13.86 -2.64 -14.34
C GLY A 6 12.51 -2.38 -13.69
N LYS A 7 11.84 -1.29 -14.06
CA LYS A 7 10.51 -0.95 -13.56
C LYS A 7 9.65 -0.29 -14.64
N SER A 8 8.61 -0.98 -15.07
CA SER A 8 7.57 -0.42 -15.93
C SER A 8 6.26 -0.28 -15.17
N ILE A 9 5.62 0.88 -15.23
CA ILE A 9 4.40 1.22 -14.49
C ILE A 9 3.34 1.82 -15.40
N SER A 10 2.10 1.33 -15.25
CA SER A 10 0.91 2.02 -15.75
C SER A 10 -0.05 2.28 -14.59
N ALA A 11 -0.28 3.54 -14.28
CA ALA A 11 -1.17 3.94 -13.21
C ALA A 11 -2.64 3.98 -13.66
N PHE A 12 -3.53 3.42 -12.87
CA PHE A 12 -4.98 3.58 -13.04
C PHE A 12 -5.38 4.96 -12.52
N VAL A 13 -5.89 5.81 -13.43
CA VAL A 13 -6.41 7.13 -13.08
C VAL A 13 -7.87 7.00 -12.67
N ARG A 14 -8.18 7.38 -11.44
CA ARG A 14 -9.53 7.26 -10.86
C ARG A 14 -10.41 8.46 -11.20
N PRO A 15 -11.73 8.26 -11.26
CA PRO A 15 -12.68 9.38 -11.29
C PRO A 15 -12.54 10.23 -10.00
N VAL A 16 -12.74 11.52 -10.12
CA VAL A 16 -12.61 12.49 -9.01
C VAL A 16 -13.56 12.20 -7.84
N LYS A 17 -14.68 11.51 -8.11
CA LYS A 17 -15.67 11.11 -7.10
C LYS A 17 -15.76 9.59 -7.06
N GLY A 18 -15.15 8.96 -6.05
CA GLY A 18 -15.28 7.54 -5.77
C GLY A 18 -13.95 6.83 -5.50
N GLY A 19 -14.02 5.67 -4.86
CA GLY A 19 -12.88 4.77 -4.66
C GLY A 19 -12.53 3.98 -5.93
N ILE A 20 -11.60 3.02 -5.82
CA ILE A 20 -11.31 2.07 -6.91
C ILE A 20 -12.52 1.15 -7.09
N HIS A 21 -13.10 1.15 -8.29
CA HIS A 21 -14.04 0.12 -8.67
C HIS A 21 -13.26 -1.15 -9.09
N PRO A 22 -13.41 -2.30 -8.38
CA PRO A 22 -12.53 -3.46 -8.59
C PRO A 22 -12.55 -4.03 -10.00
N ARG A 23 -13.70 -3.97 -10.69
CA ARG A 23 -13.84 -4.44 -12.06
C ARG A 23 -13.09 -3.55 -13.05
N GLU A 24 -13.29 -2.23 -12.97
CA GLU A 24 -12.60 -1.27 -13.83
C GLU A 24 -11.08 -1.33 -13.66
N ALA A 25 -10.62 -1.51 -12.43
CA ALA A 25 -9.20 -1.71 -12.14
C ALA A 25 -8.67 -3.01 -12.77
N ALA A 26 -9.45 -4.09 -12.74
CA ALA A 26 -9.06 -5.35 -13.38
C ALA A 26 -9.03 -5.24 -14.91
N ASP A 27 -10.00 -4.57 -15.51
CA ASP A 27 -10.05 -4.30 -16.96
C ASP A 27 -8.82 -3.51 -17.39
N HIS A 28 -8.46 -2.45 -16.65
CA HIS A 28 -7.22 -1.70 -16.86
C HIS A 28 -5.98 -2.59 -16.79
N HIS A 29 -5.88 -3.49 -15.79
CA HIS A 29 -4.76 -4.41 -15.68
C HIS A 29 -4.69 -5.36 -16.88
N ALA A 30 -5.82 -5.89 -17.32
CA ALA A 30 -5.88 -6.80 -18.47
C ALA A 30 -5.43 -6.11 -19.77
N GLU A 31 -5.86 -4.87 -19.99
CA GLU A 31 -5.51 -4.09 -21.17
C GLU A 31 -4.03 -3.68 -21.20
N ARG A 32 -3.44 -3.39 -20.05
CA ARG A 32 -2.09 -2.80 -19.97
C ARG A 32 -0.98 -3.83 -19.73
N ALA A 33 -1.29 -4.98 -19.14
CA ALA A 33 -0.28 -5.95 -18.70
C ALA A 33 0.68 -6.39 -19.82
N GLY A 34 0.15 -6.66 -21.00
CA GLY A 34 0.97 -7.08 -22.14
C GLY A 34 1.96 -6.01 -22.59
N GLY A 35 1.51 -4.76 -22.73
CA GLY A 35 2.38 -3.65 -23.13
C GLY A 35 3.46 -3.32 -22.11
N ILE A 36 3.10 -3.34 -20.81
CA ILE A 36 4.06 -3.13 -19.71
C ILE A 36 5.11 -4.22 -19.69
N LEU A 37 4.71 -5.47 -19.88
CA LEU A 37 5.63 -6.61 -19.92
C LEU A 37 6.57 -6.51 -21.14
N ALA A 38 6.04 -6.20 -22.31
CA ALA A 38 6.86 -6.01 -23.52
C ALA A 38 7.89 -4.91 -23.31
N GLN A 39 7.50 -3.75 -22.82
CA GLN A 39 8.40 -2.66 -22.51
C GLN A 39 9.52 -3.08 -21.53
N LEU A 40 9.18 -3.79 -20.47
CA LEU A 40 10.15 -4.25 -19.48
C LEU A 40 11.20 -5.21 -20.09
N LEU A 41 10.74 -6.11 -20.95
CA LEU A 41 11.61 -7.09 -21.60
C LEU A 41 12.47 -6.47 -22.70
N ASP A 42 11.97 -5.45 -23.40
CA ASP A 42 12.72 -4.78 -24.48
C ASP A 42 13.78 -3.81 -23.93
N GLU A 43 13.50 -3.16 -22.81
CA GLU A 43 14.33 -2.06 -22.30
C GLU A 43 15.29 -2.47 -21.19
N GLU A 44 14.93 -3.48 -20.35
CA GLU A 44 15.60 -3.61 -19.06
C GLU A 44 15.90 -5.04 -18.61
N VAL A 45 15.29 -6.05 -19.16
CA VAL A 45 15.39 -7.42 -18.65
C VAL A 45 15.69 -8.42 -19.79
N ASP A 46 16.83 -9.08 -19.71
CA ASP A 46 17.09 -10.23 -20.57
C ASP A 46 16.21 -11.43 -20.15
N ILE A 47 15.33 -11.84 -21.03
CA ILE A 47 14.38 -12.92 -20.80
C ILE A 47 15.08 -14.25 -20.50
N ASP A 48 16.27 -14.48 -21.04
CA ASP A 48 17.05 -15.72 -20.87
C ASP A 48 17.70 -15.77 -19.47
N GLU A 49 17.82 -14.65 -18.78
CA GLU A 49 18.31 -14.57 -17.41
C GLU A 49 17.20 -14.77 -16.35
N VAL A 50 15.93 -14.81 -16.74
CA VAL A 50 14.82 -15.00 -15.82
C VAL A 50 14.84 -16.41 -15.23
N LYS A 51 14.96 -16.52 -13.91
CA LYS A 51 15.03 -17.79 -13.16
C LYS A 51 13.72 -18.17 -12.44
N ALA A 52 12.85 -17.23 -12.22
CA ALA A 52 11.55 -17.42 -11.57
C ALA A 52 10.60 -16.25 -11.88
N ILE A 53 9.32 -16.52 -11.84
CA ILE A 53 8.27 -15.50 -11.91
C ILE A 53 7.60 -15.40 -10.54
N ALA A 54 7.56 -14.22 -9.96
CA ALA A 54 6.85 -13.96 -8.72
C ALA A 54 5.64 -13.04 -8.98
N PHE A 55 4.57 -13.23 -8.22
CA PHE A 55 3.38 -12.38 -8.31
C PHE A 55 2.75 -12.16 -6.93
N SER A 56 2.04 -11.04 -6.77
CA SER A 56 1.26 -10.77 -5.56
C SER A 56 0.05 -11.72 -5.50
N GLN A 57 0.10 -12.67 -4.56
CA GLN A 57 -0.96 -13.66 -4.36
C GLN A 57 -2.15 -13.07 -3.59
N GLY A 58 -1.89 -12.11 -2.72
CA GLY A 58 -2.84 -11.43 -1.83
C GLY A 58 -2.19 -11.01 -0.51
N PRO A 59 -2.93 -10.27 0.35
CA PRO A 59 -4.27 -9.70 0.13
C PRO A 59 -4.30 -8.59 -0.92
N GLY A 60 -5.50 -8.28 -1.44
CA GLY A 60 -5.72 -7.23 -2.44
C GLY A 60 -7.08 -7.39 -3.16
N LEU A 61 -7.32 -6.56 -4.17
CA LEU A 61 -8.53 -6.62 -4.97
C LEU A 61 -8.56 -7.91 -5.81
N GLY A 62 -9.44 -8.85 -5.46
CA GLY A 62 -9.53 -10.17 -6.06
C GLY A 62 -9.52 -10.19 -7.60
N PRO A 63 -10.31 -9.35 -8.30
CA PRO A 63 -10.26 -9.26 -9.75
C PRO A 63 -8.87 -8.90 -10.30
N CYS A 64 -8.19 -7.91 -9.71
CA CYS A 64 -6.84 -7.48 -10.10
C CYS A 64 -5.79 -8.59 -9.83
N LEU A 65 -5.88 -9.22 -8.66
CA LEU A 65 -4.99 -10.33 -8.30
C LEU A 65 -5.09 -11.49 -9.29
N ARG A 66 -6.30 -11.79 -9.78
CA ARG A 66 -6.51 -12.84 -10.80
C ARG A 66 -5.83 -12.51 -12.13
N ILE A 67 -5.90 -11.26 -12.58
CA ILE A 67 -5.20 -10.84 -13.81
C ILE A 67 -3.69 -10.99 -13.62
N GLY A 68 -3.12 -10.48 -12.52
CA GLY A 68 -1.70 -10.62 -12.21
C GLY A 68 -1.25 -12.09 -12.15
N ALA A 69 -2.02 -12.95 -11.48
CA ALA A 69 -1.74 -14.38 -11.41
C ALA A 69 -1.80 -15.06 -12.78
N SER A 70 -2.75 -14.68 -13.66
CA SER A 70 -2.87 -15.24 -15.00
C SER A 70 -1.68 -14.88 -15.88
N VAL A 71 -1.27 -13.60 -15.87
CA VAL A 71 -0.08 -13.11 -16.60
C VAL A 71 1.18 -13.83 -16.11
N ALA A 72 1.39 -13.88 -14.79
CA ALA A 72 2.55 -14.51 -14.19
C ALA A 72 2.61 -16.02 -14.52
N ARG A 73 1.47 -16.72 -14.45
CA ARG A 73 1.40 -18.16 -14.81
C ARG A 73 1.70 -18.39 -16.28
N SER A 74 1.14 -17.58 -17.17
CA SER A 74 1.39 -17.71 -18.63
C SER A 74 2.88 -17.51 -18.93
N LEU A 75 3.51 -16.52 -18.30
CA LEU A 75 4.93 -16.24 -18.49
C LEU A 75 5.81 -17.35 -17.91
N ALA A 76 5.54 -17.81 -16.69
CA ALA A 76 6.27 -18.90 -16.05
C ALA A 76 6.18 -20.21 -16.87
N THR A 77 4.99 -20.51 -17.39
CA THR A 77 4.79 -21.69 -18.25
C THR A 77 5.56 -21.54 -19.57
N LYS A 78 5.56 -20.35 -20.18
CA LYS A 78 6.30 -20.12 -21.44
C LYS A 78 7.80 -20.23 -21.29
N LEU A 79 8.34 -19.78 -20.16
CA LEU A 79 9.78 -19.77 -19.87
C LEU A 79 10.27 -21.05 -19.20
N ASP A 80 9.37 -21.94 -18.83
CA ASP A 80 9.65 -23.16 -18.05
C ASP A 80 10.41 -22.86 -16.74
N VAL A 81 9.97 -21.85 -16.01
CA VAL A 81 10.56 -21.43 -14.74
C VAL A 81 9.57 -21.51 -13.59
N PRO A 82 10.04 -21.62 -12.34
CA PRO A 82 9.17 -21.66 -11.16
C PRO A 82 8.26 -20.43 -11.05
N LEU A 83 7.01 -20.65 -10.60
CA LEU A 83 6.04 -19.61 -10.25
C LEU A 83 5.93 -19.49 -8.74
N VAL A 84 6.12 -18.27 -8.20
CA VAL A 84 6.13 -18.00 -6.78
C VAL A 84 5.01 -17.02 -6.40
N GLY A 85 4.06 -17.47 -5.59
CA GLY A 85 3.05 -16.61 -4.98
C GLY A 85 3.61 -15.90 -3.75
N VAL A 86 3.57 -14.57 -3.76
CA VAL A 86 4.10 -13.73 -2.67
C VAL A 86 2.96 -13.07 -1.92
N ASN A 87 2.95 -13.19 -0.58
CA ASN A 87 2.04 -12.45 0.25
C ASN A 87 2.41 -10.95 0.23
N HIS A 88 1.45 -10.09 -0.06
CA HIS A 88 1.66 -8.65 -0.21
C HIS A 88 2.24 -7.98 1.06
N CYS A 89 1.71 -8.34 2.23
CA CYS A 89 2.20 -7.79 3.50
C CYS A 89 3.63 -8.26 3.80
N VAL A 90 3.93 -9.53 3.52
CA VAL A 90 5.29 -10.09 3.68
C VAL A 90 6.27 -9.40 2.72
N ALA A 91 5.87 -9.10 1.49
CA ALA A 91 6.72 -8.36 0.56
C ALA A 91 7.10 -6.97 1.10
N HIS A 92 6.18 -6.26 1.73
CA HIS A 92 6.47 -4.98 2.39
C HIS A 92 7.44 -5.13 3.57
N ILE A 93 7.29 -6.19 4.37
CA ILE A 93 8.19 -6.46 5.50
C ILE A 93 9.61 -6.75 4.99
N GLU A 94 9.72 -7.64 4.01
CA GLU A 94 11.03 -8.06 3.49
C GLU A 94 11.79 -6.92 2.81
N VAL A 95 11.10 -6.07 2.04
CA VAL A 95 11.74 -4.90 1.44
C VAL A 95 12.19 -3.89 2.51
N GLY A 96 11.40 -3.72 3.58
CA GLY A 96 11.76 -2.88 4.72
C GLY A 96 13.00 -3.43 5.45
N ARG A 97 13.02 -4.72 5.73
CA ARG A 97 14.17 -5.40 6.35
C ARG A 97 15.46 -5.20 5.57
N GLU A 98 15.40 -5.45 4.26
CA GLU A 98 16.56 -5.29 3.37
C GLU A 98 17.06 -3.85 3.35
N ARG A 99 16.15 -2.88 3.20
CA ARG A 99 16.51 -1.47 3.06
C ARG A 99 17.02 -0.84 4.34
N CYS A 100 16.52 -1.26 5.49
CA CYS A 100 16.93 -0.76 6.79
C CYS A 100 18.08 -1.55 7.41
N GLY A 101 18.50 -2.67 6.82
CA GLY A 101 19.51 -3.56 7.40
C GLY A 101 19.08 -4.14 8.74
N CYS A 102 17.79 -4.36 8.95
CA CYS A 102 17.21 -4.84 10.20
C CYS A 102 16.75 -6.29 10.04
N ASP A 103 17.38 -7.20 10.80
CA ASP A 103 17.10 -8.64 10.67
C ASP A 103 15.79 -9.07 11.31
N ASP A 104 15.36 -8.41 12.37
CA ASP A 104 14.15 -8.78 13.12
C ASP A 104 13.34 -7.57 13.59
N PRO A 105 12.73 -6.83 12.66
CA PRO A 105 11.95 -5.65 12.96
C PRO A 105 10.57 -5.99 13.52
N VAL A 106 10.06 -5.12 14.40
CA VAL A 106 8.62 -4.94 14.58
C VAL A 106 8.16 -3.94 13.53
N LEU A 107 7.25 -4.34 12.68
CA LEU A 107 6.73 -3.52 11.59
C LEU A 107 5.37 -2.94 11.93
N LEU A 108 5.22 -1.63 11.80
CA LEU A 108 3.92 -1.00 11.65
C LEU A 108 3.56 -0.99 10.16
N TYR A 109 2.72 -1.92 9.74
CA TYR A 109 2.18 -1.98 8.39
C TYR A 109 0.99 -1.03 8.27
N ALA A 110 1.18 0.10 7.62
CA ALA A 110 0.15 1.11 7.42
C ALA A 110 -0.23 1.19 5.93
N SER A 111 -1.46 0.83 5.60
CA SER A 111 -1.97 0.87 4.23
C SER A 111 -3.37 1.49 4.16
N GLY A 112 -3.91 1.62 2.94
CA GLY A 112 -5.26 2.13 2.74
C GLY A 112 -6.33 1.24 3.39
N GLY A 113 -6.25 -0.06 3.19
CA GLY A 113 -7.27 -1.02 3.65
C GLY A 113 -6.99 -1.66 5.00
N ASN A 114 -5.74 -1.64 5.46
CA ASN A 114 -5.32 -2.36 6.66
C ASN A 114 -4.19 -1.64 7.39
N THR A 115 -4.20 -1.78 8.73
CA THR A 115 -3.10 -1.32 9.57
C THR A 115 -2.82 -2.40 10.60
N GLN A 116 -1.59 -2.90 10.65
CA GLN A 116 -1.21 -4.02 11.49
C GLN A 116 0.15 -3.78 12.14
N VAL A 117 0.32 -4.31 13.35
CA VAL A 117 1.62 -4.47 14.02
C VAL A 117 2.06 -5.91 13.80
N ILE A 118 3.18 -6.09 13.14
CA ILE A 118 3.66 -7.41 12.72
C ILE A 118 5.09 -7.62 13.25
N ALA A 119 5.36 -8.79 13.80
CA ALA A 119 6.71 -9.20 14.20
C ALA A 119 7.03 -10.60 13.66
N ARG A 120 8.31 -10.94 13.61
CA ARG A 120 8.78 -12.27 13.29
C ARG A 120 9.06 -13.03 14.58
N LEU A 121 8.29 -14.07 14.84
CA LEU A 121 8.42 -14.93 16.01
C LEU A 121 8.61 -16.36 15.54
N ASP A 122 9.64 -17.03 16.04
CA ASP A 122 9.97 -18.43 15.69
C ASP A 122 10.07 -18.67 14.16
N GLY A 123 10.68 -17.73 13.43
CA GLY A 123 10.84 -17.81 11.99
C GLY A 123 9.58 -17.56 11.16
N ARG A 124 8.46 -17.15 11.79
CA ARG A 124 7.18 -16.86 11.14
C ARG A 124 6.72 -15.45 11.44
N TYR A 125 6.09 -14.81 10.46
CA TYR A 125 5.41 -13.53 10.69
C TYR A 125 4.11 -13.73 11.46
N ARG A 126 3.94 -12.93 12.52
CA ARG A 126 2.77 -12.91 13.40
C ARG A 126 2.20 -11.51 13.43
N VAL A 127 0.90 -11.39 13.24
CA VAL A 127 0.15 -10.18 13.52
C VAL A 127 -0.02 -10.12 15.05
N LEU A 128 0.54 -9.11 15.68
CA LEU A 128 0.46 -8.86 17.12
C LEU A 128 -0.72 -7.96 17.46
N GLY A 129 -1.12 -7.08 16.55
CA GLY A 129 -2.27 -6.20 16.66
C GLY A 129 -2.70 -5.70 15.29
N GLU A 130 -3.97 -5.33 15.18
CA GLU A 130 -4.53 -4.84 13.93
C GLU A 130 -5.59 -3.75 14.15
N THR A 131 -5.97 -3.07 13.08
CA THR A 131 -7.09 -2.14 13.18
C THR A 131 -8.40 -2.89 13.37
N LEU A 132 -9.18 -2.45 14.36
CA LEU A 132 -10.49 -3.01 14.69
C LEU A 132 -11.62 -2.45 13.79
N ASP A 133 -11.33 -1.41 13.02
CA ASP A 133 -12.35 -0.72 12.21
C ASP A 133 -11.86 -0.37 10.80
N ILE A 134 -11.10 0.70 10.61
CA ILE A 134 -10.59 1.13 9.30
C ILE A 134 -9.07 1.27 9.33
N GLY A 135 -8.41 1.04 8.20
CA GLY A 135 -6.98 1.33 8.06
C GLY A 135 -6.69 2.83 8.10
N ILE A 136 -5.49 3.20 8.58
CA ILE A 136 -5.09 4.61 8.72
C ILE A 136 -5.12 5.35 7.38
N GLY A 137 -4.70 4.73 6.28
CA GLY A 137 -4.76 5.36 4.97
C GLY A 137 -6.20 5.66 4.52
N ASN A 138 -7.13 4.73 4.79
CA ASN A 138 -8.55 4.96 4.50
C ASN A 138 -9.16 6.02 5.41
N MET A 139 -8.70 6.14 6.65
CA MET A 139 -9.09 7.22 7.57
C MET A 139 -8.67 8.59 7.00
N LEU A 140 -7.41 8.72 6.55
CA LEU A 140 -6.89 9.94 5.92
C LEU A 140 -7.64 10.28 4.63
N ASP A 141 -7.90 9.29 3.77
CA ASP A 141 -8.68 9.50 2.53
C ASP A 141 -10.12 9.95 2.80
N LYS A 142 -10.75 9.42 3.86
CA LYS A 142 -12.10 9.86 4.29
C LYS A 142 -12.08 11.29 4.82
N PHE A 143 -11.13 11.62 5.69
CA PHE A 143 -10.96 12.98 6.20
C PHE A 143 -10.75 13.97 5.05
N ALA A 144 -9.81 13.68 4.14
CA ALA A 144 -9.54 14.51 2.97
C ALA A 144 -10.79 14.76 2.12
N ARG A 145 -11.57 13.71 1.86
CA ARG A 145 -12.79 13.80 1.07
C ARG A 145 -13.84 14.72 1.69
N GLU A 146 -14.03 14.65 3.01
CA GLU A 146 -14.95 15.54 3.73
C GLU A 146 -14.47 17.00 3.68
N GLN A 147 -13.16 17.23 3.51
CA GLN A 147 -12.59 18.56 3.29
C GLN A 147 -12.51 18.98 1.81
N GLY A 148 -13.14 18.21 0.90
CA GLY A 148 -13.09 18.51 -0.53
C GLY A 148 -11.76 18.24 -1.22
N ILE A 149 -10.83 17.56 -0.55
CA ILE A 149 -9.51 17.20 -1.07
C ILE A 149 -9.63 15.91 -1.90
N PRO A 150 -9.18 15.91 -3.18
CA PRO A 150 -9.31 14.74 -4.03
C PRO A 150 -8.35 13.61 -3.62
N PHE A 151 -8.76 12.36 -3.95
CA PHE A 151 -7.91 11.19 -3.77
C PHE A 151 -6.61 11.27 -4.60
N PRO A 152 -5.47 10.78 -4.11
CA PRO A 152 -5.24 10.24 -2.77
C PRO A 152 -5.14 11.34 -1.71
N GLY A 153 -5.89 11.18 -0.61
CA GLY A 153 -6.01 12.18 0.43
C GLY A 153 -4.76 12.27 1.31
N GLY A 154 -4.20 11.12 1.72
CA GLY A 154 -3.05 11.07 2.63
C GLY A 154 -1.88 11.95 2.21
N PRO A 155 -1.32 11.81 0.98
CA PRO A 155 -0.23 12.64 0.51
C PRO A 155 -0.57 14.14 0.43
N LYS A 156 -1.83 14.47 0.18
CA LYS A 156 -2.28 15.87 0.14
C LYS A 156 -2.35 16.48 1.53
N ILE A 157 -2.86 15.72 2.51
CA ILE A 157 -2.88 16.15 3.92
C ILE A 157 -1.46 16.36 4.42
N GLU A 158 -0.53 15.43 4.13
CA GLU A 158 0.87 15.55 4.49
C GLU A 158 1.50 16.83 3.89
N GLN A 159 1.26 17.08 2.60
CA GLN A 159 1.76 18.29 1.93
C GLN A 159 1.23 19.58 2.61
N LEU A 160 -0.07 19.63 2.90
CA LEU A 160 -0.68 20.78 3.57
C LEU A 160 -0.16 20.95 5.01
N ALA A 161 0.01 19.86 5.75
CA ALA A 161 0.56 19.89 7.09
C ALA A 161 2.01 20.39 7.11
N ASN A 162 2.85 19.90 6.19
CA ASN A 162 4.25 20.36 6.09
C ASN A 162 4.33 21.84 5.70
N GLN A 163 3.55 22.27 4.72
CA GLN A 163 3.49 23.68 4.32
C GLN A 163 3.06 24.57 5.51
N TRP A 164 2.04 24.14 6.24
CA TRP A 164 1.57 24.91 7.40
C TRP A 164 2.62 25.00 8.51
N LEU A 165 3.35 23.91 8.78
CA LEU A 165 4.44 23.88 9.76
C LEU A 165 5.62 24.77 9.35
N GLU A 166 5.95 24.83 8.07
CA GLU A 166 6.99 25.73 7.53
C GLU A 166 6.59 27.21 7.68
N GLU A 167 5.32 27.53 7.45
CA GLU A 167 4.79 28.89 7.61
C GLU A 167 4.61 29.30 9.08
N HIS A 168 4.49 28.33 10.00
CA HIS A 168 4.21 28.53 11.41
C HIS A 168 5.15 27.71 12.32
N PRO A 169 6.47 27.98 12.30
CA PRO A 169 7.46 27.15 13.00
C PRO A 169 7.29 27.13 14.53
N ASP A 170 6.69 28.15 15.09
CA ASP A 170 6.45 28.30 16.54
C ASP A 170 5.02 27.93 16.95
N ALA A 171 4.23 27.35 16.05
CA ALA A 171 2.85 27.01 16.34
C ALA A 171 2.74 25.88 17.37
N SER A 172 1.87 26.09 18.37
CA SER A 172 1.51 25.04 19.32
C SER A 172 0.34 24.22 18.79
N LEU A 173 0.46 22.92 18.92
CA LEU A 173 -0.65 21.99 18.67
C LEU A 173 -1.47 21.70 19.94
N GLU A 174 -1.22 22.43 21.03
CA GLU A 174 -1.99 22.32 22.27
C GLU A 174 -3.47 22.62 22.02
N GLY A 175 -4.34 21.78 22.57
CA GLY A 175 -5.79 21.88 22.38
C GLY A 175 -6.33 21.21 21.11
N LEU A 176 -5.47 20.61 20.27
CA LEU A 176 -5.86 19.77 19.15
C LEU A 176 -5.79 18.28 19.56
N ASP A 177 -6.47 17.95 20.66
CA ASP A 177 -6.41 16.60 21.22
C ASP A 177 -7.26 15.63 20.39
N LEU A 178 -6.60 14.64 19.81
CA LEU A 178 -7.25 13.48 19.22
C LEU A 178 -7.36 12.35 20.27
N PRO A 179 -8.43 11.55 20.25
CA PRO A 179 -8.59 10.49 21.23
C PRO A 179 -7.51 9.42 21.10
N TYR A 180 -7.05 8.90 22.24
CA TYR A 180 -6.20 7.72 22.27
C TYR A 180 -7.00 6.49 21.86
N ALA A 181 -6.58 5.81 20.81
CA ALA A 181 -7.34 4.76 20.14
C ALA A 181 -6.57 3.43 20.05
N VAL A 182 -5.82 3.09 21.09
CA VAL A 182 -5.07 1.83 21.20
C VAL A 182 -5.65 0.99 22.32
N GLN A 183 -5.93 -0.30 22.03
CA GLN A 183 -6.38 -1.29 23.00
C GLN A 183 -5.42 -2.49 22.96
N GLY A 184 -4.50 -2.57 23.93
CA GLY A 184 -3.40 -3.54 23.87
C GLY A 184 -2.47 -3.21 22.69
N LEU A 185 -2.43 -4.05 21.67
CA LEU A 185 -1.72 -3.81 20.41
C LEU A 185 -2.66 -3.50 19.23
N ASP A 186 -3.98 -3.52 19.46
CA ASP A 186 -4.96 -3.20 18.43
C ASP A 186 -5.22 -1.71 18.34
N LEU A 187 -5.65 -1.25 17.17
CA LEU A 187 -5.84 0.14 16.80
C LEU A 187 -7.28 0.41 16.38
N ALA A 188 -7.78 1.64 16.59
CA ALA A 188 -9.10 2.06 16.10
C ALA A 188 -9.03 3.49 15.55
N PHE A 189 -9.36 3.70 14.30
CA PHE A 189 -9.19 5.00 13.63
C PHE A 189 -10.49 5.77 13.40
N SER A 190 -11.67 5.13 13.51
CA SER A 190 -12.95 5.81 13.28
C SER A 190 -13.24 6.89 14.33
N GLY A 191 -12.82 6.65 15.59
CA GLY A 191 -12.94 7.65 16.66
C GLY A 191 -12.05 8.88 16.40
N ILE A 192 -10.83 8.65 15.93
CA ILE A 192 -9.88 9.71 15.54
C ILE A 192 -10.45 10.52 14.37
N LEU A 193 -10.99 9.84 13.34
CA LEU A 193 -11.62 10.51 12.20
C LEU A 193 -12.74 11.44 12.64
N ASN A 194 -13.66 10.96 13.46
CA ASN A 194 -14.79 11.75 13.94
C ASN A 194 -14.32 12.96 14.78
N ALA A 195 -13.33 12.76 15.64
CA ALA A 195 -12.75 13.86 16.42
C ALA A 195 -12.09 14.91 15.51
N ALA A 196 -11.32 14.49 14.52
CA ALA A 196 -10.70 15.41 13.56
C ALA A 196 -11.72 16.20 12.74
N LEU A 197 -12.80 15.56 12.27
CA LEU A 197 -13.89 16.24 11.56
C LEU A 197 -14.57 17.28 12.45
N ASN A 198 -14.87 16.95 13.70
CA ASN A 198 -15.47 17.88 14.66
C ASN A 198 -14.55 19.08 15.00
N LEU A 199 -13.23 18.92 14.93
CA LEU A 199 -12.28 20.03 15.12
C LEU A 199 -12.32 21.03 13.97
N VAL A 200 -12.53 20.58 12.75
CA VAL A 200 -12.60 21.44 11.56
C VAL A 200 -13.94 22.18 11.44
N GLU A 201 -15.02 21.63 11.99
CA GLU A 201 -16.35 22.26 11.99
C GLU A 201 -16.52 23.39 13.06
N ARG A 202 -15.55 23.53 13.98
CA ARG A 202 -15.51 24.56 15.03
C ARG A 202 -14.83 25.83 14.58
#